data_643e0f696344c867436aa11263cf5a67
#
_entry.id   643e0f696344c867436aa11263cf5a67
#
_cell.length_a   1.000
_cell.length_b   1.000
_cell.length_c   1.000
_cell.angle_alpha   90.00
_cell.angle_beta   90.00
_cell.angle_gamma   90.00
#
_symmetry.space_group_name_H-M   'P 1'
#
loop_
_entity.id
_entity.type
_entity.pdbx_description
1 polymer ?
#
loop_
_entity_poly.entity_id
_entity_poly.type
_entity_poly.pdbx_seq_one_letter_code
_entity_poly.pdbx_strand_id
1 'polypeptide(L)'
;PADVFNENGADILRLWAASADYHADVRCSKEIFKQLSQNYLKFRNTCKFMLDNLVDFDPEKLTKPEEMPVLDRWLLTKLNELIEKAEQSYCDYEFHIITHAVNDFCVNTLSSFYLDIVKDRLYCEGAESATRRSAQTALYLTLHTLSKLFAPILAFTCDEIWLQMPHRGDDDVRNVDINETNK
;
A
#
# COMPACT_ATOMS: atom_id res chain seq x y z
N PRO A 1 26.37 1.55 -8.08
CA PRO A 1 24.93 1.81 -8.27
C PRO A 1 24.39 1.25 -9.58
N ALA A 2 25.11 1.43 -10.72
CA ALA A 2 24.65 1.02 -12.04
C ALA A 2 24.32 -0.49 -12.12
N ASP A 3 25.13 -1.35 -11.54
CA ASP A 3 24.93 -2.82 -11.57
C ASP A 3 23.64 -3.20 -10.82
N VAL A 4 23.41 -2.59 -9.65
CA VAL A 4 22.19 -2.81 -8.85
C VAL A 4 20.94 -2.31 -9.57
N PHE A 5 21.03 -1.13 -10.16
CA PHE A 5 19.95 -0.56 -10.96
C PHE A 5 19.57 -1.44 -12.15
N ASN A 6 20.57 -1.95 -12.88
CA ASN A 6 20.34 -2.81 -14.04
C ASN A 6 19.79 -4.20 -13.67
N GLU A 7 20.19 -4.75 -12.52
CA GLU A 7 19.75 -6.07 -12.06
C GLU A 7 18.39 -6.03 -11.35
N ASN A 8 18.11 -4.99 -10.55
CA ASN A 8 17.00 -4.97 -9.60
C ASN A 8 15.97 -3.84 -9.85
N GLY A 9 16.32 -2.86 -10.67
CA GLY A 9 15.49 -1.67 -10.93
C GLY A 9 15.68 -0.54 -9.91
N ALA A 10 15.14 0.63 -10.26
CA ALA A 10 15.30 1.86 -9.48
C ALA A 10 14.62 1.78 -8.11
N ASP A 11 13.40 1.23 -8.05
CA ASP A 11 12.62 1.17 -6.82
C ASP A 11 13.28 0.30 -5.74
N ILE A 12 13.97 -0.77 -6.11
CA ILE A 12 14.73 -1.59 -5.15
C ILE A 12 15.91 -0.82 -4.57
N LEU A 13 16.61 -0.03 -5.38
CA LEU A 13 17.70 0.82 -4.91
C LEU A 13 17.19 1.92 -3.97
N ARG A 14 16.05 2.54 -4.31
CA ARG A 14 15.37 3.52 -3.46
C ARG A 14 14.91 2.91 -2.14
N LEU A 15 14.31 1.71 -2.20
CA LEU A 15 13.88 0.97 -1.01
C LEU A 15 15.08 0.63 -0.11
N TRP A 16 16.24 0.24 -0.68
CA TRP A 16 17.45 0.02 0.09
C TRP A 16 17.90 1.29 0.80
N ALA A 17 17.97 2.41 0.11
CA ALA A 17 18.37 3.68 0.69
C ALA A 17 17.43 4.13 1.83
N ALA A 18 16.12 3.94 1.64
CA ALA A 18 15.11 4.30 2.63
C ALA A 18 15.03 3.32 3.81
N SER A 19 15.39 2.05 3.62
CA SER A 19 15.36 1.03 4.70
C SER A 19 16.60 1.04 5.58
N ALA A 20 17.64 1.78 5.20
CA ALA A 20 18.87 1.89 5.95
C ALA A 20 18.74 2.93 7.07
N ASP A 21 19.18 2.58 8.27
CA ASP A 21 19.42 3.56 9.32
C ASP A 21 20.71 4.33 9.00
N TYR A 22 20.57 5.58 8.54
CA TYR A 22 21.68 6.42 8.11
C TYR A 22 22.53 6.96 9.29
N HIS A 23 22.11 6.73 10.53
CA HIS A 23 22.92 7.03 11.73
C HIS A 23 24.00 5.98 11.98
N ALA A 24 23.94 4.84 11.30
CA ALA A 24 24.90 3.74 11.40
C ALA A 24 25.53 3.43 10.03
N ASP A 25 26.60 2.64 10.04
CA ASP A 25 27.23 2.17 8.81
C ASP A 25 26.26 1.30 7.99
N VAL A 26 25.97 1.74 6.77
CA VAL A 26 25.04 1.04 5.88
C VAL A 26 25.76 -0.05 5.11
N ARG A 27 25.31 -1.31 5.33
CA ARG A 27 25.83 -2.46 4.60
C ARG A 27 25.16 -2.57 3.22
N CYS A 28 25.97 -2.94 2.24
CA CYS A 28 25.51 -3.19 0.87
C CYS A 28 26.01 -4.57 0.44
N SER A 29 25.10 -5.53 0.28
CA SER A 29 25.43 -6.87 -0.20
C SER A 29 24.34 -7.39 -1.13
N LYS A 30 24.66 -8.42 -1.94
CA LYS A 30 23.68 -9.05 -2.84
C LYS A 30 22.54 -9.72 -2.05
N GLU A 31 22.82 -10.23 -0.87
CA GLU A 31 21.84 -10.85 0.02
C GLU A 31 20.81 -9.83 0.52
N ILE A 32 21.25 -8.62 0.86
CA ILE A 32 20.37 -7.52 1.27
C ILE A 32 19.43 -7.12 0.12
N PHE A 33 19.94 -6.95 -1.08
CA PHE A 33 19.09 -6.64 -2.25
C PHE A 33 18.12 -7.77 -2.58
N LYS A 34 18.52 -9.03 -2.42
CA LYS A 34 17.62 -10.18 -2.58
C LYS A 34 16.48 -10.17 -1.56
N GLN A 35 16.76 -9.85 -0.30
CA GLN A 35 15.74 -9.73 0.74
C GLN A 35 14.80 -8.55 0.48
N LEU A 36 15.34 -7.41 0.10
CA LEU A 36 14.53 -6.22 -0.25
C LEU A 36 13.64 -6.48 -1.47
N SER A 37 14.16 -7.20 -2.48
CA SER A 37 13.36 -7.61 -3.63
C SER A 37 12.18 -8.51 -3.22
N GLN A 38 12.37 -9.39 -2.23
CA GLN A 38 11.26 -10.20 -1.70
C GLN A 38 10.22 -9.34 -0.97
N ASN A 39 10.64 -8.37 -0.16
CA ASN A 39 9.73 -7.45 0.51
C ASN A 39 8.97 -6.57 -0.50
N TYR A 40 9.66 -6.07 -1.51
CA TYR A 40 9.04 -5.36 -2.63
C TYR A 40 7.98 -6.20 -3.34
N LEU A 41 8.28 -7.47 -3.65
CA LEU A 41 7.31 -8.36 -4.29
C LEU A 41 6.08 -8.62 -3.42
N LYS A 42 6.23 -8.71 -2.10
CA LYS A 42 5.09 -8.83 -1.18
C LYS A 42 4.20 -7.59 -1.26
N PHE A 43 4.77 -6.40 -1.19
CA PHE A 43 4.04 -5.14 -1.37
C PHE A 43 3.30 -5.11 -2.71
N ARG A 44 4.03 -5.33 -3.81
CA ARG A 44 3.47 -5.31 -5.17
C ARG A 44 2.35 -6.33 -5.35
N ASN A 45 2.51 -7.56 -4.86
CA ASN A 45 1.50 -8.61 -4.98
C ASN A 45 0.25 -8.29 -4.13
N THR A 46 0.42 -7.71 -2.95
CA THR A 46 -0.70 -7.25 -2.11
C THR A 46 -1.49 -6.14 -2.81
N CYS A 47 -0.80 -5.14 -3.37
CA CYS A 47 -1.44 -4.07 -4.14
C CYS A 47 -2.14 -4.63 -5.40
N LYS A 48 -1.51 -5.56 -6.13
CA LYS A 48 -2.13 -6.21 -7.27
C LYS A 48 -3.41 -6.95 -6.90
N PHE A 49 -3.41 -7.70 -5.80
CA PHE A 49 -4.62 -8.38 -5.32
C PHE A 49 -5.76 -7.38 -5.06
N MET A 50 -5.45 -6.23 -4.43
CA MET A 50 -6.45 -5.19 -4.19
C MET A 50 -6.96 -4.60 -5.50
N LEU A 51 -6.10 -4.28 -6.46
CA LEU A 51 -6.48 -3.78 -7.78
C LEU A 51 -7.41 -4.76 -8.52
N ASP A 52 -7.05 -6.04 -8.55
CA ASP A 52 -7.84 -7.07 -9.24
C ASP A 52 -9.28 -7.20 -8.66
N ASN A 53 -9.48 -6.82 -7.38
CA ASN A 53 -10.78 -6.84 -6.71
C ASN A 53 -11.54 -5.50 -6.73
N LEU A 54 -10.99 -4.47 -7.39
CA LEU A 54 -11.60 -3.15 -7.52
C LEU A 54 -12.12 -2.83 -8.93
N VAL A 55 -12.07 -3.79 -9.86
CA VAL A 55 -12.43 -3.58 -11.28
C VAL A 55 -13.87 -3.09 -11.47
N ASP A 56 -14.80 -3.57 -10.63
CA ASP A 56 -16.22 -3.20 -10.65
C ASP A 56 -16.60 -2.21 -9.52
N PHE A 57 -15.63 -1.57 -8.90
CA PHE A 57 -15.83 -0.66 -7.78
C PHE A 57 -15.99 0.79 -8.26
N ASP A 58 -17.00 1.48 -7.74
CA ASP A 58 -17.24 2.90 -7.97
C ASP A 58 -16.75 3.71 -6.75
N PRO A 59 -15.63 4.46 -6.87
CA PRO A 59 -15.05 5.19 -5.76
C PRO A 59 -15.93 6.39 -5.27
N GLU A 60 -16.96 6.78 -6.04
CA GLU A 60 -17.94 7.77 -5.59
C GLU A 60 -18.99 7.18 -4.64
N LYS A 61 -19.05 5.84 -4.53
CA LYS A 61 -20.04 5.12 -3.71
C LYS A 61 -19.39 4.35 -2.56
N LEU A 62 -18.66 5.07 -1.72
CA LEU A 62 -18.05 4.48 -0.53
C LEU A 62 -19.11 4.03 0.48
N THR A 63 -18.92 2.85 1.07
CA THR A 63 -19.70 2.41 2.23
C THR A 63 -19.35 3.28 3.43
N LYS A 64 -20.34 3.77 4.14
CA LYS A 64 -20.11 4.59 5.33
C LYS A 64 -19.57 3.77 6.49
N PRO A 65 -18.73 4.33 7.37
CA PRO A 65 -18.12 3.60 8.48
C PRO A 65 -19.15 2.92 9.41
N GLU A 66 -20.33 3.53 9.59
CA GLU A 66 -21.40 3.00 10.44
C GLU A 66 -22.04 1.73 9.83
N GLU A 67 -22.01 1.59 8.51
CA GLU A 67 -22.59 0.48 7.75
C GLU A 67 -21.58 -0.66 7.54
N MET A 68 -20.29 -0.41 7.83
CA MET A 68 -19.24 -1.40 7.62
C MET A 68 -19.25 -2.48 8.70
N PRO A 69 -19.04 -3.77 8.31
CA PRO A 69 -18.71 -4.83 9.25
C PRO A 69 -17.50 -4.49 10.14
N VAL A 70 -17.47 -5.08 11.34
CA VAL A 70 -16.40 -4.83 12.32
C VAL A 70 -15.01 -5.08 11.76
N LEU A 71 -14.85 -6.12 10.93
CA LEU A 71 -13.56 -6.46 10.32
C LEU A 71 -13.04 -5.35 9.38
N ASP A 72 -13.92 -4.75 8.58
CA ASP A 72 -13.55 -3.70 7.64
C ASP A 72 -13.17 -2.41 8.39
N ARG A 73 -13.94 -2.07 9.44
CA ARG A 73 -13.59 -0.96 10.35
C ARG A 73 -12.27 -1.18 11.08
N TRP A 74 -12.00 -2.42 11.48
CA TRP A 74 -10.73 -2.78 12.12
C TRP A 74 -9.56 -2.54 11.15
N LEU A 75 -9.69 -2.92 9.87
CA LEU A 75 -8.65 -2.64 8.88
C LEU A 75 -8.40 -1.14 8.74
N LEU A 76 -9.45 -0.32 8.65
CA LEU A 76 -9.31 1.14 8.54
C LEU A 76 -8.68 1.74 9.81
N THR A 77 -8.95 1.19 10.99
CA THR A 77 -8.25 1.60 12.22
C THR A 77 -6.75 1.30 12.15
N LYS A 78 -6.38 0.11 11.66
CA LYS A 78 -4.97 -0.26 11.46
C LYS A 78 -4.29 0.60 10.38
N LEU A 79 -5.04 0.99 9.36
CA LEU A 79 -4.55 1.92 8.34
C LEU A 79 -4.26 3.31 8.93
N ASN A 80 -5.14 3.83 9.79
CA ASN A 80 -4.92 5.10 10.48
C ASN A 80 -3.68 5.06 11.40
N GLU A 81 -3.49 3.97 12.15
CA GLU A 81 -2.27 3.76 12.95
C GLU A 81 -1.00 3.81 12.06
N LEU A 82 -1.08 3.24 10.85
CA LEU A 82 0.02 3.29 9.89
C LEU A 82 0.26 4.71 9.37
N ILE A 83 -0.80 5.47 9.04
CA ILE A 83 -0.71 6.86 8.59
C ILE A 83 0.00 7.72 9.64
N GLU A 84 -0.46 7.68 10.89
CA GLU A 84 0.13 8.45 12.00
C GLU A 84 1.61 8.14 12.17
N LYS A 85 1.96 6.84 12.15
CA LYS A 85 3.35 6.40 12.25
C LYS A 85 4.20 6.88 11.09
N ALA A 86 3.67 6.86 9.88
CA ALA A 86 4.36 7.31 8.68
C ALA A 86 4.56 8.81 8.67
N GLU A 87 3.52 9.61 9.00
CA GLU A 87 3.62 11.06 9.10
C GLU A 87 4.72 11.47 10.08
N GLN A 88 4.74 10.87 11.28
CA GLN A 88 5.79 11.12 12.27
C GLN A 88 7.18 10.78 11.73
N SER A 89 7.31 9.60 11.11
CA SER A 89 8.60 9.14 10.59
C SER A 89 9.12 10.00 9.42
N TYR A 90 8.23 10.53 8.58
CA TYR A 90 8.60 11.48 7.54
C TYR A 90 9.06 12.82 8.13
N CYS A 91 8.38 13.33 9.16
CA CYS A 91 8.77 14.55 9.86
C CYS A 91 10.16 14.42 10.52
N ASP A 92 10.45 13.23 11.05
CA ASP A 92 11.71 12.94 11.74
C ASP A 92 12.82 12.47 10.78
N TYR A 93 12.52 12.32 9.48
CA TYR A 93 13.42 11.75 8.46
C TYR A 93 13.87 10.31 8.74
N GLU A 94 13.08 9.54 9.51
CA GLU A 94 13.36 8.13 9.84
C GLU A 94 12.67 7.17 8.86
N PHE A 95 13.08 7.19 7.60
CA PHE A 95 12.45 6.44 6.51
C PHE A 95 12.49 4.91 6.70
N HIS A 96 13.47 4.39 7.43
CA HIS A 96 13.55 2.97 7.75
C HIS A 96 12.35 2.49 8.59
N ILE A 97 11.78 3.34 9.45
CA ILE A 97 10.58 3.02 10.23
C ILE A 97 9.37 2.83 9.31
N ILE A 98 9.21 3.71 8.30
CA ILE A 98 8.11 3.59 7.33
C ILE A 98 8.23 2.31 6.52
N THR A 99 9.42 2.00 6.00
CA THR A 99 9.62 0.79 5.19
C THR A 99 9.26 -0.47 5.95
N HIS A 100 9.65 -0.55 7.22
CA HIS A 100 9.28 -1.66 8.11
C HIS A 100 7.79 -1.70 8.41
N ALA A 101 7.18 -0.54 8.73
CA ALA A 101 5.76 -0.47 9.06
C ALA A 101 4.87 -0.86 7.88
N VAL A 102 5.16 -0.38 6.67
CA VAL A 102 4.43 -0.75 5.45
C VAL A 102 4.59 -2.24 5.13
N ASN A 103 5.82 -2.79 5.25
CA ASN A 103 6.04 -4.21 5.02
C ASN A 103 5.28 -5.07 6.04
N ASP A 104 5.30 -4.72 7.33
CA ASP A 104 4.55 -5.42 8.37
C ASP A 104 3.04 -5.35 8.13
N PHE A 105 2.52 -4.20 7.79
CA PHE A 105 1.11 -4.01 7.46
C PHE A 105 0.68 -4.86 6.26
N CYS A 106 1.46 -4.88 5.18
CA CYS A 106 1.16 -5.69 4.00
C CYS A 106 1.23 -7.20 4.28
N VAL A 107 2.19 -7.65 5.10
CA VAL A 107 2.39 -9.08 5.37
C VAL A 107 1.42 -9.58 6.43
N ASN A 108 1.40 -8.94 7.60
CA ASN A 108 0.70 -9.46 8.77
C ASN A 108 -0.76 -8.97 8.83
N THR A 109 -1.02 -7.69 8.58
CA THR A 109 -2.38 -7.14 8.66
C THR A 109 -3.19 -7.49 7.42
N LEU A 110 -2.64 -7.25 6.21
CA LEU A 110 -3.36 -7.50 4.96
C LEU A 110 -3.29 -8.98 4.56
N SER A 111 -2.13 -9.45 4.10
CA SER A 111 -2.04 -10.75 3.40
C SER A 111 -2.35 -11.95 4.30
N SER A 112 -1.82 -11.96 5.53
CA SER A 112 -1.99 -13.12 6.43
C SER A 112 -3.31 -13.12 7.19
N PHE A 113 -4.03 -12.02 7.22
CA PHE A 113 -5.26 -11.92 8.01
C PHE A 113 -6.44 -11.38 7.21
N TYR A 114 -6.46 -10.08 6.91
CA TYR A 114 -7.65 -9.45 6.34
C TYR A 114 -8.04 -10.03 4.97
N LEU A 115 -7.09 -10.07 4.03
CA LEU A 115 -7.37 -10.54 2.67
C LEU A 115 -7.77 -12.01 2.65
N ASP A 116 -7.23 -12.82 3.54
CA ASP A 116 -7.59 -14.23 3.62
C ASP A 116 -9.05 -14.42 4.04
N ILE A 117 -9.51 -13.63 5.03
CA ILE A 117 -10.89 -13.69 5.54
C ILE A 117 -11.91 -13.15 4.51
N VAL A 118 -11.58 -12.06 3.80
CA VAL A 118 -12.56 -11.41 2.91
C VAL A 118 -12.66 -12.03 1.52
N LYS A 119 -11.81 -13.01 1.18
CA LYS A 119 -11.87 -13.71 -0.11
C LYS A 119 -13.27 -14.23 -0.45
N ASP A 120 -13.95 -14.84 0.51
CA ASP A 120 -15.29 -15.39 0.28
C ASP A 120 -16.29 -14.30 -0.10
N ARG A 121 -16.23 -13.13 0.55
CA ARG A 121 -17.08 -11.99 0.21
C ARG A 121 -16.77 -11.46 -1.19
N LEU A 122 -15.48 -11.34 -1.53
CA LEU A 122 -15.04 -10.78 -2.81
C LEU A 122 -15.40 -11.69 -4.00
N TYR A 123 -15.34 -13.01 -3.82
CA TYR A 123 -15.50 -13.98 -4.92
C TYR A 123 -16.86 -14.66 -4.97
N CYS A 124 -17.52 -14.86 -3.83
CA CYS A 124 -18.76 -15.63 -3.77
C CYS A 124 -20.01 -14.75 -3.66
N GLU A 125 -19.90 -13.51 -3.19
CA GLU A 125 -21.04 -12.61 -3.06
C GLU A 125 -21.32 -11.86 -4.37
N GLY A 126 -22.60 -11.55 -4.59
CA GLY A 126 -23.04 -10.80 -5.77
C GLY A 126 -22.45 -9.37 -5.81
N ALA A 127 -22.36 -8.80 -7.00
CA ALA A 127 -21.79 -7.47 -7.22
C ALA A 127 -22.44 -6.37 -6.36
N GLU A 128 -23.74 -6.49 -6.06
CA GLU A 128 -24.48 -5.49 -5.27
C GLU A 128 -24.58 -5.85 -3.77
N SER A 129 -23.86 -6.89 -3.31
CA SER A 129 -23.83 -7.23 -1.88
C SER A 129 -23.21 -6.09 -1.06
N ALA A 130 -23.91 -5.68 0.00
CA ALA A 130 -23.44 -4.62 0.90
C ALA A 130 -22.12 -4.98 1.59
N THR A 131 -21.94 -6.24 1.97
CA THR A 131 -20.71 -6.74 2.61
C THR A 131 -19.55 -6.80 1.63
N ARG A 132 -19.79 -7.16 0.36
CA ARG A 132 -18.77 -7.10 -0.71
C ARG A 132 -18.37 -5.66 -1.00
N ARG A 133 -19.33 -4.74 -1.14
CA ARG A 133 -19.06 -3.31 -1.37
C ARG A 133 -18.31 -2.67 -0.19
N SER A 134 -18.62 -3.09 1.03
CA SER A 134 -17.86 -2.66 2.23
C SER A 134 -16.41 -3.12 2.17
N ALA A 135 -16.16 -4.39 1.87
CA ALA A 135 -14.79 -4.89 1.71
C ALA A 135 -14.04 -4.16 0.60
N GLN A 136 -14.67 -3.91 -0.56
CA GLN A 136 -14.06 -3.14 -1.65
C GLN A 136 -13.76 -1.69 -1.23
N THR A 137 -14.64 -1.04 -0.46
CA THR A 137 -14.39 0.29 0.10
C THR A 137 -13.13 0.27 0.99
N ALA A 138 -13.00 -0.72 1.88
CA ALA A 138 -11.83 -0.85 2.74
C ALA A 138 -10.55 -1.11 1.93
N LEU A 139 -10.61 -1.96 0.88
CA LEU A 139 -9.48 -2.20 -0.03
C LEU A 139 -9.09 -0.94 -0.81
N TYR A 140 -10.08 -0.22 -1.33
CA TYR A 140 -9.84 1.02 -2.08
C TYR A 140 -9.14 2.07 -1.22
N LEU A 141 -9.66 2.35 -0.02
CA LEU A 141 -9.06 3.32 0.90
C LEU A 141 -7.64 2.89 1.31
N THR A 142 -7.43 1.60 1.53
CA THR A 142 -6.11 1.05 1.86
C THR A 142 -5.13 1.23 0.70
N LEU A 143 -5.52 0.86 -0.52
CA LEU A 143 -4.65 0.97 -1.70
C LEU A 143 -4.33 2.41 -2.04
N HIS A 144 -5.35 3.29 -1.99
CA HIS A 144 -5.21 4.72 -2.21
C HIS A 144 -4.23 5.36 -1.23
N THR A 145 -4.36 5.03 0.06
CA THR A 145 -3.46 5.51 1.11
C THR A 145 -2.05 4.97 0.94
N LEU A 146 -1.89 3.66 0.73
CA LEU A 146 -0.57 3.04 0.55
C LEU A 146 0.18 3.60 -0.66
N SER A 147 -0.53 3.86 -1.77
CA SER A 147 0.08 4.44 -2.98
C SER A 147 0.66 5.81 -2.69
N LYS A 148 -0.10 6.69 -2.04
CA LYS A 148 0.36 8.04 -1.68
C LYS A 148 1.45 8.02 -0.62
N LEU A 149 1.26 7.21 0.42
CA LEU A 149 2.17 7.15 1.55
C LEU A 149 3.56 6.63 1.16
N PHE A 150 3.62 5.70 0.21
CA PHE A 150 4.86 5.03 -0.17
C PHE A 150 5.47 5.54 -1.48
N ALA A 151 4.78 6.45 -2.19
CA ALA A 151 5.26 7.09 -3.41
C ALA A 151 6.64 7.78 -3.26
N PRO A 152 6.94 8.49 -2.16
CA PRO A 152 8.28 9.08 -1.98
C PRO A 152 9.41 8.05 -1.98
N ILE A 153 9.14 6.80 -1.68
CA ILE A 153 10.10 5.69 -1.63
C ILE A 153 10.04 4.84 -2.90
N LEU A 154 8.88 4.29 -3.24
CA LEU A 154 8.64 3.45 -4.43
C LEU A 154 7.91 4.23 -5.52
N ALA A 155 8.52 5.31 -6.01
CA ALA A 155 7.87 6.27 -6.91
C ALA A 155 7.28 5.63 -8.16
N PHE A 156 8.02 4.77 -8.85
CA PHE A 156 7.55 4.15 -10.10
C PHE A 156 6.44 3.12 -9.85
N THR A 157 6.59 2.29 -8.84
CA THR A 157 5.59 1.27 -8.52
C THR A 157 4.29 1.89 -8.01
N CYS A 158 4.36 2.90 -7.15
CA CYS A 158 3.17 3.58 -6.64
C CYS A 158 2.44 4.37 -7.73
N ASP A 159 3.17 4.98 -8.66
CA ASP A 159 2.57 5.65 -9.81
C ASP A 159 1.90 4.65 -10.77
N GLU A 160 2.52 3.49 -11.03
CA GLU A 160 1.90 2.41 -11.81
C GLU A 160 0.60 1.91 -11.16
N ILE A 161 0.58 1.74 -9.82
CA ILE A 161 -0.62 1.36 -9.07
C ILE A 161 -1.68 2.45 -9.19
N TRP A 162 -1.29 3.71 -9.00
CA TRP A 162 -2.18 4.86 -9.09
C TRP A 162 -2.89 4.93 -10.44
N LEU A 163 -2.16 4.79 -11.53
CA LEU A 163 -2.73 4.82 -12.89
C LEU A 163 -3.72 3.67 -13.19
N GLN A 164 -3.67 2.58 -12.44
CA GLN A 164 -4.53 1.41 -12.64
C GLN A 164 -5.73 1.35 -11.70
N MET A 165 -5.76 2.12 -10.62
CA MET A 165 -6.86 2.10 -9.67
C MET A 165 -8.03 2.98 -10.12
N PRO A 166 -9.25 2.73 -9.66
CA PRO A 166 -10.37 3.65 -9.87
C PRO A 166 -10.11 4.98 -9.15
N HIS A 167 -10.51 6.09 -9.75
CA HIS A 167 -10.30 7.44 -9.24
C HIS A 167 -11.61 8.15 -8.93
N ARG A 168 -11.57 9.04 -7.93
CA ARG A 168 -12.64 9.99 -7.65
C ARG A 168 -12.49 11.23 -8.53
N GLY A 169 -13.57 12.00 -8.64
CA GLY A 169 -13.57 13.21 -9.49
C GLY A 169 -12.61 14.32 -9.04
N ASP A 170 -12.15 14.27 -7.78
CA ASP A 170 -11.20 15.21 -7.20
C ASP A 170 -9.73 14.72 -7.27
N ASP A 171 -9.50 13.47 -7.67
CA ASP A 171 -8.14 12.94 -7.86
C ASP A 171 -7.48 13.47 -9.13
N ASP A 172 -6.20 13.84 -9.04
CA ASP A 172 -5.39 14.06 -10.24
C ASP A 172 -4.84 12.72 -10.73
N VAL A 173 -5.42 12.23 -11.81
CA VAL A 173 -5.13 10.89 -12.38
C VAL A 173 -3.76 10.79 -13.05
N ARG A 174 -3.04 11.90 -13.25
CA ARG A 174 -1.80 11.93 -14.01
C ARG A 174 -0.62 11.35 -13.25
N ASN A 175 -0.55 11.57 -11.94
CA ASN A 175 0.55 11.12 -11.10
C ASN A 175 0.15 11.09 -9.63
N VAL A 176 0.61 10.08 -8.89
CA VAL A 176 0.31 9.91 -7.47
C VAL A 176 0.88 11.05 -6.60
N ASP A 177 2.04 11.58 -6.95
CA ASP A 177 2.74 12.61 -6.16
C ASP A 177 2.06 13.99 -6.19
N ILE A 178 1.15 14.23 -7.14
CA ILE A 178 0.38 15.48 -7.25
C ILE A 178 -0.75 15.53 -6.22
N ASN A 179 -1.15 14.39 -5.69
CA ASN A 179 -2.29 14.26 -4.79
C ASN A 179 -1.86 14.35 -3.33
N GLU A 180 -2.56 15.18 -2.54
CA GLU A 180 -2.33 15.23 -1.10
C GLU A 180 -2.76 13.92 -0.41
N THR A 181 -2.06 13.55 0.65
CA THR A 181 -2.47 12.44 1.50
C THR A 181 -3.65 12.88 2.35
N ASN A 182 -4.85 12.43 2.01
CA ASN A 182 -6.04 12.74 2.79
C ASN A 182 -6.06 11.91 4.08
N LYS A 183 -6.35 12.57 5.19
CA LYS A 183 -6.65 11.95 6.48
C LYS A 183 -8.05 11.38 6.52
#